data_c5284e5ceaeaa4f480c673a259dace16
#
_entry.id   c5284e5ceaeaa4f480c673a259dace16
#
_cell.length_a   1.000
_cell.length_b   1.000
_cell.length_c   1.000
_cell.angle_alpha   90.00
_cell.angle_beta   90.00
_cell.angle_gamma   90.00
#
_symmetry.space_group_name_H-M   'P 1'
#
loop_
_entity.id
_entity.type
_entity.pdbx_description
1 polymer ?
#
loop_
_entity_poly.entity_id
_entity_poly.type
_entity_poly.pdbx_seq_one_letter_code
_entity_poly.pdbx_strand_id
1 'polypeptide(L)'
;MAEKKRQYSRALAQKRCLEAIERAILINKSEAERPFVFQVQELVVFGPLVDTDAPTVHRVDILATTARHHRYRNRDEAFHSDSEDFINKYAPFSICSWRFREEFPEKDMLNYLKGRHMGIVTMYGKQDRALLDDGRFFIIIRDGRVQADQLDALKELFRGKA
;
A
#
# COMPACT_ATOMS: atom_id res chain seq x y z
N MET A 1 -31.40 -0.88 -8.92
CA MET A 1 -30.44 -1.29 -9.96
C MET A 1 -29.04 -1.37 -9.35
N ALA A 2 -28.35 -2.49 -9.56
CA ALA A 2 -26.97 -2.61 -9.12
C ALA A 2 -26.09 -1.64 -9.92
N GLU A 3 -25.30 -0.85 -9.23
CA GLU A 3 -24.34 0.05 -9.86
C GLU A 3 -23.31 -0.76 -10.66
N LYS A 4 -23.18 -0.46 -11.95
CA LYS A 4 -22.24 -1.18 -12.81
C LYS A 4 -20.83 -0.81 -12.40
N LYS A 5 -20.12 -1.73 -11.77
CA LYS A 5 -18.72 -1.52 -11.35
C LYS A 5 -17.86 -1.21 -12.57
N ARG A 6 -17.04 -0.16 -12.45
CA ARG A 6 -16.09 0.19 -13.49
C ARG A 6 -15.10 -0.96 -13.68
N GLN A 7 -14.84 -1.29 -14.96
CA GLN A 7 -13.88 -2.33 -15.33
C GLN A 7 -12.61 -1.69 -15.88
N TYR A 8 -11.49 -2.29 -15.55
CA TYR A 8 -10.17 -1.90 -16.02
C TYR A 8 -9.53 -3.05 -16.78
N SER A 9 -8.71 -2.74 -17.78
CA SER A 9 -7.94 -3.78 -18.44
C SER A 9 -7.00 -4.46 -17.44
N ARG A 10 -6.79 -5.75 -17.62
CA ARG A 10 -5.85 -6.52 -16.79
C ARG A 10 -4.45 -5.89 -16.82
N ALA A 11 -3.98 -5.47 -18.01
CA ALA A 11 -2.66 -4.86 -18.15
C ALA A 11 -2.53 -3.57 -17.32
N LEU A 12 -3.56 -2.73 -17.31
CA LEU A 12 -3.56 -1.52 -16.48
C LEU A 12 -3.56 -1.85 -14.99
N ALA A 13 -4.39 -2.82 -14.57
CA ALA A 13 -4.45 -3.25 -13.19
C ALA A 13 -3.10 -3.83 -12.70
N GLN A 14 -2.45 -4.65 -13.52
CA GLN A 14 -1.12 -5.18 -13.24
C GLN A 14 -0.09 -4.04 -13.08
N LYS A 15 -0.12 -3.07 -13.98
CA LYS A 15 0.76 -1.90 -13.92
C LYS A 15 0.57 -1.12 -12.61
N ARG A 16 -0.68 -0.83 -12.23
CA ARG A 16 -0.99 -0.11 -10.99
C ARG A 16 -0.58 -0.89 -9.74
N CYS A 17 -0.73 -2.21 -9.78
CA CYS A 17 -0.27 -3.09 -8.70
C CYS A 17 1.26 -3.00 -8.52
N LEU A 18 2.02 -3.11 -9.60
CA LEU A 18 3.48 -3.03 -9.53
C LEU A 18 3.97 -1.65 -9.12
N GLU A 19 3.30 -0.58 -9.54
CA GLU A 19 3.61 0.78 -9.09
C GLU A 19 3.40 0.96 -7.58
N ALA A 20 2.33 0.38 -7.02
CA ALA A 20 2.08 0.41 -5.58
C ALA A 20 3.17 -0.34 -4.80
N ILE A 21 3.59 -1.50 -5.29
CA ILE A 21 4.69 -2.27 -4.70
C ILE A 21 5.98 -1.45 -4.72
N GLU A 22 6.29 -0.82 -5.84
CA GLU A 22 7.49 0.02 -5.98
C GLU A 22 7.47 1.18 -4.98
N ARG A 23 6.34 1.86 -4.83
CA ARG A 23 6.19 2.93 -3.83
C ARG A 23 6.42 2.41 -2.41
N ALA A 24 5.91 1.23 -2.07
CA ALA A 24 6.15 0.61 -0.76
C ALA A 24 7.65 0.35 -0.51
N ILE A 25 8.35 -0.12 -1.52
CA ILE A 25 9.79 -0.36 -1.44
C ILE A 25 10.54 0.96 -1.21
N LEU A 26 10.18 2.02 -1.93
CA LEU A 26 10.77 3.35 -1.77
C LEU A 26 10.54 3.92 -0.36
N ILE A 27 9.35 3.75 0.20
CA ILE A 27 9.04 4.15 1.57
C ILE A 27 10.00 3.46 2.54
N ASN A 28 10.14 2.15 2.43
CA ASN A 28 10.94 1.36 3.36
C ASN A 28 12.44 1.64 3.24
N LYS A 29 12.89 2.09 2.09
CA LYS A 29 14.28 2.52 1.84
C LYS A 29 14.53 3.99 2.18
N SER A 30 13.53 4.73 2.62
CA SER A 30 13.59 6.20 2.80
C SER A 30 13.94 6.97 1.53
N GLU A 31 13.49 6.47 0.38
CA GLU A 31 13.73 7.06 -0.95
C GLU A 31 12.44 7.62 -1.59
N ALA A 32 11.33 7.65 -0.84
CA ALA A 32 10.08 8.23 -1.31
C ALA A 32 10.16 9.76 -1.37
N GLU A 33 9.22 10.39 -2.09
CA GLU A 33 9.21 11.85 -2.28
C GLU A 33 9.03 12.66 -0.99
N ARG A 34 8.44 12.03 0.06
CA ARG A 34 8.29 12.63 1.40
C ARG A 34 9.03 11.78 2.44
N PRO A 35 9.53 12.39 3.52
CA PRO A 35 10.22 11.65 4.57
C PRO A 35 9.23 10.96 5.52
N PHE A 36 8.52 9.95 5.03
CA PHE A 36 7.54 9.21 5.83
C PHE A 36 8.17 8.62 7.09
N VAL A 37 7.46 8.72 8.21
CA VAL A 37 7.92 8.24 9.53
C VAL A 37 7.47 6.80 9.81
N PHE A 38 6.57 6.26 9.01
CA PHE A 38 6.14 4.87 9.04
C PHE A 38 6.73 4.10 7.87
N GLN A 39 6.74 2.80 8.00
CA GLN A 39 7.11 1.88 6.93
C GLN A 39 5.95 0.93 6.63
N VAL A 40 5.99 0.30 5.47
CA VAL A 40 5.10 -0.79 5.13
C VAL A 40 5.65 -2.04 5.80
N GLN A 41 4.99 -2.50 6.84
CA GLN A 41 5.40 -3.69 7.59
C GLN A 41 5.04 -4.96 6.85
N GLU A 42 3.85 -5.01 6.27
CA GLU A 42 3.37 -6.12 5.46
C GLU A 42 2.61 -5.58 4.26
N LEU A 43 2.82 -6.18 3.10
CA LEU A 43 2.07 -5.89 1.89
C LEU A 43 1.72 -7.19 1.19
N VAL A 44 0.42 -7.42 0.98
CA VAL A 44 -0.12 -8.63 0.37
C VAL A 44 -0.99 -8.26 -0.81
N VAL A 45 -0.75 -8.87 -1.96
CA VAL A 45 -1.58 -8.73 -3.16
C VAL A 45 -2.51 -9.93 -3.25
N PHE A 46 -3.79 -9.69 -3.42
CA PHE A 46 -4.82 -10.73 -3.49
C PHE A 46 -5.99 -10.30 -4.38
N GLY A 47 -7.07 -11.06 -4.39
CA GLY A 47 -8.31 -10.71 -5.06
C GLY A 47 -8.33 -10.99 -6.56
N PRO A 48 -9.26 -10.36 -7.31
CA PRO A 48 -9.55 -10.72 -8.71
C PRO A 48 -8.35 -10.72 -9.65
N LEU A 49 -7.38 -9.82 -9.42
CA LEU A 49 -6.20 -9.70 -10.27
C LEU A 49 -5.35 -10.97 -10.26
N VAL A 50 -5.28 -11.66 -9.11
CA VAL A 50 -4.47 -12.89 -8.96
C VAL A 50 -5.31 -14.16 -8.97
N ASP A 51 -6.61 -14.07 -8.67
CA ASP A 51 -7.50 -15.23 -8.61
C ASP A 51 -8.14 -15.59 -9.94
N THR A 52 -8.22 -14.67 -10.90
CA THR A 52 -8.92 -14.87 -12.17
C THR A 52 -8.03 -14.60 -13.37
N ASP A 53 -8.44 -15.13 -14.53
CA ASP A 53 -7.80 -14.88 -15.82
C ASP A 53 -8.60 -13.91 -16.68
N ALA A 54 -9.61 -13.27 -16.11
CA ALA A 54 -10.48 -12.37 -16.85
C ALA A 54 -9.69 -11.24 -17.54
N PRO A 55 -10.05 -10.82 -18.75
CA PRO A 55 -9.36 -9.75 -19.48
C PRO A 55 -9.53 -8.38 -18.81
N THR A 56 -10.56 -8.24 -17.95
CA THR A 56 -10.81 -7.04 -17.17
C THR A 56 -11.01 -7.40 -15.71
N VAL A 57 -10.66 -6.47 -14.84
CA VAL A 57 -10.90 -6.57 -13.39
C VAL A 57 -11.46 -5.24 -12.90
N HIS A 58 -12.22 -5.27 -11.80
CA HIS A 58 -12.82 -4.05 -11.26
C HIS A 58 -11.99 -3.40 -10.16
N ARG A 59 -10.97 -4.09 -9.65
CA ARG A 59 -10.10 -3.55 -8.59
C ARG A 59 -8.80 -4.33 -8.49
N VAL A 60 -7.83 -3.70 -7.85
CA VAL A 60 -6.60 -4.32 -7.36
C VAL A 60 -6.68 -4.33 -5.84
N ASP A 61 -6.66 -5.49 -5.22
CA ASP A 61 -6.77 -5.63 -3.76
C ASP A 61 -5.37 -5.76 -3.13
N ILE A 62 -5.05 -4.85 -2.22
CA ILE A 62 -3.80 -4.84 -1.49
C ILE A 62 -4.10 -4.71 0.01
N LEU A 63 -3.58 -5.63 0.81
CA LEU A 63 -3.57 -5.51 2.25
C LEU A 63 -2.22 -4.95 2.67
N ALA A 64 -2.22 -3.84 3.41
CA ALA A 64 -1.01 -3.22 3.91
C ALA A 64 -1.12 -2.97 5.41
N THR A 65 -0.10 -3.37 6.15
CA THR A 65 0.05 -3.00 7.55
C THR A 65 1.24 -2.08 7.69
N THR A 66 1.19 -1.22 8.69
CA THR A 66 2.20 -0.19 8.91
C THR A 66 2.86 -0.39 10.27
N ALA A 67 4.07 0.10 10.40
CA ALA A 67 4.80 0.18 11.65
C ALA A 67 5.67 1.44 11.62
N ARG A 68 6.15 1.85 12.78
CA ARG A 68 7.17 2.90 12.85
C ARG A 68 8.36 2.52 11.97
N HIS A 69 8.87 3.45 11.20
CA HIS A 69 10.00 3.18 10.29
C HIS A 69 11.20 2.64 11.08
N HIS A 70 11.89 1.64 10.55
CA HIS A 70 13.01 0.96 11.22
C HIS A 70 14.16 1.89 11.60
N ARG A 71 14.34 3.03 10.90
CA ARG A 71 15.36 4.03 11.24
C ARG A 71 15.16 4.65 12.63
N TYR A 72 13.95 4.53 13.21
CA TYR A 72 13.64 5.03 14.55
C TYR A 72 13.77 3.97 15.64
N ARG A 73 14.35 2.82 15.34
CA ARG A 73 14.56 1.77 16.32
C ARG A 73 15.39 2.33 17.50
N ASN A 74 14.83 2.27 18.72
CA ASN A 74 15.41 2.85 19.93
C ASN A 74 15.65 4.38 19.83
N ARG A 75 14.87 5.07 19.00
CA ARG A 75 14.98 6.52 18.79
C ARG A 75 13.60 7.19 18.88
N ASP A 76 12.94 7.02 20.02
CA ASP A 76 11.57 7.51 20.23
C ASP A 76 11.46 9.03 20.09
N GLU A 77 12.42 9.79 20.64
CA GLU A 77 12.40 11.25 20.53
C GLU A 77 12.53 11.72 19.09
N ALA A 78 13.39 11.09 18.31
CA ALA A 78 13.55 11.41 16.90
C ALA A 78 12.26 11.11 16.12
N PHE A 79 11.61 9.99 16.41
CA PHE A 79 10.33 9.66 15.81
C PHE A 79 9.25 10.70 16.09
N HIS A 80 9.11 11.12 17.35
CA HIS A 80 8.12 12.13 17.73
C HIS A 80 8.42 13.48 17.11
N SER A 81 9.68 13.91 17.11
CA SER A 81 10.11 15.17 16.50
C SER A 81 9.87 15.18 14.98
N ASP A 82 10.26 14.13 14.29
CA ASP A 82 10.09 14.02 12.83
C ASP A 82 8.60 13.89 12.44
N SER A 83 7.79 13.22 13.28
CA SER A 83 6.35 13.12 13.06
C SER A 83 5.69 14.49 13.16
N GLU A 84 6.07 15.30 14.13
CA GLU A 84 5.56 16.66 14.30
C GLU A 84 5.98 17.56 13.13
N ASP A 85 7.24 17.48 12.72
CA ASP A 85 7.75 18.22 11.56
C ASP A 85 7.00 17.82 10.27
N PHE A 86 6.74 16.54 10.10
CA PHE A 86 5.96 16.02 8.97
C PHE A 86 4.54 16.59 8.94
N ILE A 87 3.86 16.59 10.10
CA ILE A 87 2.52 17.15 10.22
C ILE A 87 2.54 18.65 9.90
N ASN A 88 3.48 19.39 10.46
CA ASN A 88 3.58 20.82 10.25
C ASN A 88 3.85 21.18 8.79
N LYS A 89 4.61 20.36 8.08
CA LYS A 89 4.98 20.62 6.69
C LYS A 89 3.90 20.20 5.68
N TYR A 90 3.23 19.08 5.92
CA TYR A 90 2.39 18.45 4.89
C TYR A 90 0.90 18.42 5.22
N ALA A 91 0.51 18.51 6.49
CA ALA A 91 -0.90 18.46 6.85
C ALA A 91 -1.63 19.72 6.37
N PRO A 92 -2.83 19.59 5.77
CA PRO A 92 -3.63 20.75 5.35
C PRO A 92 -4.04 21.61 6.56
N PHE A 93 -4.06 22.92 6.38
CA PHE A 93 -4.53 23.86 7.42
C PHE A 93 -5.99 23.64 7.82
N SER A 94 -6.80 23.00 6.97
CA SER A 94 -8.19 22.67 7.22
C SER A 94 -8.38 21.57 8.27
N ILE A 95 -7.32 20.85 8.67
CA ILE A 95 -7.39 19.84 9.70
C ILE A 95 -7.36 20.52 11.07
N CYS A 96 -8.53 20.70 11.67
CA CYS A 96 -8.70 21.37 12.96
C CYS A 96 -8.59 20.44 14.17
N SER A 97 -8.89 19.13 14.00
CA SER A 97 -8.86 18.16 15.07
C SER A 97 -7.44 17.61 15.26
N TRP A 98 -6.97 17.63 16.51
CA TRP A 98 -5.65 17.06 16.83
C TRP A 98 -5.58 15.55 16.53
N ARG A 99 -6.70 14.84 16.65
CA ARG A 99 -6.78 13.41 16.31
C ARG A 99 -6.46 13.16 14.82
N PHE A 100 -7.01 13.97 13.92
CA PHE A 100 -6.69 13.90 12.51
C PHE A 100 -5.24 14.26 12.23
N ARG A 101 -4.69 15.19 12.98
CA ARG A 101 -3.28 15.55 12.87
C ARG A 101 -2.37 14.39 13.27
N GLU A 102 -2.66 13.70 14.36
CA GLU A 102 -1.86 12.54 14.81
C GLU A 102 -1.91 11.39 13.79
N GLU A 103 -3.04 11.14 13.17
CA GLU A 103 -3.20 10.09 12.18
C GLU A 103 -2.66 10.46 10.79
N PHE A 104 -2.40 11.74 10.57
CA PHE A 104 -2.01 12.24 9.26
C PHE A 104 -0.76 11.57 8.67
N PRO A 105 0.35 11.38 9.41
CA PRO A 105 1.54 10.76 8.83
C PRO A 105 1.30 9.37 8.25
N GLU A 106 0.51 8.56 8.94
CA GLU A 106 0.16 7.22 8.45
C GLU A 106 -0.81 7.28 7.27
N LYS A 107 -1.84 8.09 7.36
CA LYS A 107 -2.83 8.26 6.28
C LYS A 107 -2.20 8.81 5.00
N ASP A 108 -1.30 9.78 5.13
CA ASP A 108 -0.61 10.36 3.98
C ASP A 108 0.27 9.32 3.28
N MET A 109 0.93 8.47 4.05
CA MET A 109 1.71 7.36 3.51
C MET A 109 0.82 6.33 2.78
N LEU A 110 -0.31 5.96 3.36
CA LEU A 110 -1.25 5.03 2.72
C LEU A 110 -1.84 5.62 1.44
N ASN A 111 -2.11 6.91 1.41
CA ASN A 111 -2.54 7.60 0.19
C ASN A 111 -1.44 7.61 -0.88
N TYR A 112 -0.20 7.79 -0.48
CA TYR A 112 0.94 7.69 -1.39
C TYR A 112 1.05 6.28 -1.99
N LEU A 113 0.90 5.23 -1.17
CA LEU A 113 0.89 3.84 -1.64
C LEU A 113 -0.21 3.59 -2.68
N LYS A 114 -1.41 4.06 -2.39
CA LYS A 114 -2.56 3.89 -3.26
C LYS A 114 -2.37 4.58 -4.62
N GLY A 115 -1.64 5.69 -4.64
CA GLY A 115 -1.36 6.46 -5.84
C GLY A 115 -2.50 7.40 -6.23
N ARG A 116 -2.24 8.18 -7.28
CA ARG A 116 -3.18 9.21 -7.77
C ARG A 116 -4.39 8.64 -8.52
N HIS A 117 -4.31 7.37 -8.91
CA HIS A 117 -5.38 6.70 -9.68
C HIS A 117 -6.38 6.05 -8.73
N MET A 118 -7.10 6.90 -8.02
CA MET A 118 -8.13 6.50 -7.06
C MET A 118 -9.21 5.68 -7.76
N GLY A 119 -9.57 4.55 -7.17
CA GLY A 119 -10.63 3.68 -7.65
C GLY A 119 -10.15 2.33 -8.22
N ILE A 120 -8.92 2.21 -8.72
CA ILE A 120 -8.36 0.91 -9.14
C ILE A 120 -7.84 0.14 -7.94
N VAL A 121 -7.01 0.77 -7.11
CA VAL A 121 -6.40 0.11 -5.95
C VAL A 121 -7.28 0.28 -4.73
N THR A 122 -7.66 -0.84 -4.11
CA THR A 122 -8.37 -0.88 -2.85
C THR A 122 -7.39 -1.33 -1.77
N MET A 123 -7.23 -0.51 -0.73
CA MET A 123 -6.33 -0.79 0.38
C MET A 123 -7.11 -1.36 1.55
N TYR A 124 -6.63 -2.48 2.08
CA TYR A 124 -7.18 -3.14 3.26
C TYR A 124 -6.17 -3.09 4.40
N GLY A 125 -6.66 -3.10 5.62
CA GLY A 125 -5.86 -3.08 6.82
C GLY A 125 -5.78 -4.43 7.53
N LYS A 126 -5.12 -4.44 8.68
CA LYS A 126 -4.92 -5.64 9.50
C LYS A 126 -6.24 -6.35 9.87
N GLN A 127 -7.31 -5.60 10.08
CA GLN A 127 -8.63 -6.12 10.42
C GLN A 127 -9.28 -6.94 9.29
N ASP A 128 -8.79 -6.79 8.07
CA ASP A 128 -9.34 -7.44 6.88
C ASP A 128 -8.62 -8.75 6.51
N ARG A 129 -7.73 -9.23 7.36
CA ARG A 129 -6.86 -10.40 7.08
C ARG A 129 -7.64 -11.67 6.71
N ALA A 130 -8.86 -11.83 7.23
CA ALA A 130 -9.71 -12.97 6.90
C ALA A 130 -10.04 -13.06 5.39
N LEU A 131 -9.96 -11.94 4.65
CA LEU A 131 -10.18 -11.93 3.21
C LEU A 131 -9.14 -12.77 2.44
N LEU A 132 -7.96 -13.01 3.03
CA LEU A 132 -6.90 -13.81 2.41
C LEU A 132 -7.23 -15.31 2.39
N ASP A 133 -8.16 -15.77 3.26
CA ASP A 133 -8.50 -17.19 3.39
C ASP A 133 -9.29 -17.73 2.19
N ASP A 134 -9.92 -16.84 1.41
CA ASP A 134 -10.85 -17.23 0.35
C ASP A 134 -10.19 -17.33 -1.04
N GLY A 135 -8.87 -17.14 -1.15
CA GLY A 135 -8.24 -17.15 -2.45
C GLY A 135 -6.72 -17.18 -2.40
N ARG A 136 -6.13 -16.96 -3.56
CA ARG A 136 -4.69 -16.89 -3.75
C ARG A 136 -4.18 -15.53 -3.32
N PHE A 137 -3.01 -15.50 -2.70
CA PHE A 137 -2.35 -14.25 -2.31
C PHE A 137 -0.83 -14.35 -2.42
N PHE A 138 -0.18 -13.19 -2.55
CA PHE A 138 1.27 -13.07 -2.59
C PHE A 138 1.73 -12.09 -1.51
N ILE A 139 2.57 -12.56 -0.59
CA ILE A 139 3.16 -11.72 0.44
C ILE A 139 4.42 -11.06 -0.13
N ILE A 140 4.31 -9.80 -0.52
CA ILE A 140 5.40 -9.08 -1.18
C ILE A 140 6.37 -8.48 -0.16
N ILE A 141 5.84 -7.97 0.96
CA ILE A 141 6.63 -7.45 2.08
C ILE A 141 6.19 -8.15 3.35
N ARG A 142 7.14 -8.65 4.11
CA ARG A 142 6.94 -9.24 5.43
C ARG A 142 8.00 -8.68 6.38
N ASP A 143 7.57 -8.23 7.56
CA ASP A 143 8.46 -7.62 8.56
C ASP A 143 9.32 -6.49 7.98
N GLY A 144 8.73 -5.69 7.09
CA GLY A 144 9.39 -4.57 6.44
C GLY A 144 10.36 -4.95 5.33
N ARG A 145 10.49 -6.24 5.00
CA ARG A 145 11.45 -6.76 4.01
C ARG A 145 10.75 -7.32 2.79
N VAL A 146 11.28 -7.00 1.61
CA VAL A 146 10.79 -7.54 0.34
C VAL A 146 11.05 -9.04 0.29
N GLN A 147 10.01 -9.81 -0.04
CA GLN A 147 10.09 -11.24 -0.31
C GLN A 147 10.32 -11.42 -1.81
N ALA A 148 11.59 -11.51 -2.22
CA ALA A 148 11.98 -11.52 -3.63
C ALA A 148 11.35 -12.68 -4.41
N ASP A 149 11.24 -13.85 -3.80
CA ASP A 149 10.62 -15.04 -4.40
C ASP A 149 9.13 -14.82 -4.68
N GLN A 150 8.41 -14.18 -3.75
CA GLN A 150 7.00 -13.87 -3.91
C GLN A 150 6.77 -12.78 -4.97
N LEU A 151 7.61 -11.75 -4.98
CA LEU A 151 7.52 -10.70 -5.99
C LEU A 151 7.81 -11.26 -7.39
N ASP A 152 8.81 -12.11 -7.52
CA ASP A 152 9.13 -12.77 -8.79
C ASP A 152 7.99 -13.67 -9.25
N ALA A 153 7.38 -14.42 -8.32
CA ALA A 153 6.22 -15.26 -8.63
C ALA A 153 5.02 -14.43 -9.11
N LEU A 154 4.77 -13.27 -8.50
CA LEU A 154 3.72 -12.36 -8.94
C LEU A 154 3.99 -11.81 -10.35
N LYS A 155 5.22 -11.38 -10.61
CA LYS A 155 5.62 -10.90 -11.92
C LYS A 155 5.51 -11.97 -13.01
N GLU A 156 5.87 -13.21 -12.69
CA GLU A 156 5.71 -14.35 -13.59
C GLU A 156 4.22 -14.62 -13.90
N LEU A 157 3.37 -14.55 -12.87
CA LEU A 157 1.93 -14.67 -13.03
C LEU A 157 1.40 -13.61 -14.01
N PHE A 158 1.85 -12.38 -13.88
CA PHE A 158 1.42 -11.27 -14.75
C PHE A 158 1.90 -11.46 -16.19
N ARG A 159 3.11 -11.96 -16.41
CA ARG A 159 3.65 -12.25 -17.75
C ARG A 159 2.91 -13.39 -18.41
N GLY A 160 2.63 -14.47 -17.69
CA GLY A 160 1.96 -15.65 -18.20
C GLY A 160 0.51 -15.42 -18.61
N LYS A 161 -0.09 -14.29 -18.18
CA LYS A 161 -1.47 -13.92 -18.47
C LYS A 161 -1.58 -12.70 -19.39
N ALA A 162 -0.48 -12.37 -20.03
CA ALA A 162 -0.44 -11.28 -21.00
C ALA A 162 -1.25 -11.62 -22.27
#